data_220b6d2a9cdfc2416cdfdcb8c197ae9d
#
_entry.id   220b6d2a9cdfc2416cdfdcb8c197ae9d
#
_cell.length_a   1.000
_cell.length_b   1.000
_cell.length_c   1.000
_cell.angle_alpha   90.00
_cell.angle_beta   90.00
_cell.angle_gamma   90.00
#
_symmetry.space_group_name_H-M   'P 1'
#
loop_
_entity.id
_entity.type
_entity.pdbx_description
1 polymer ?
#
loop_
_entity_poly.entity_id
_entity_poly.type
_entity_poly.pdbx_seq_one_letter_code
_entity_poly.pdbx_strand_id
1 'polypeptide(L)'
;MAITLSKRMAQKIVDTVKDVCGYDINFINTDGIIFASTNDNRIGEFHEIGKKVTETKEIIEVETDNSFYGTQKGVNIPFFYKHEIIAAIGISGVPDEVRQFALLAQKITSLLLREQEIDTLNYGYKNQENAIVRCLIENKAVNQDFLKEFLATRICQLMKNTELLL
;
A
#
# COMPACT_ATOMS: atom_id res chain seq x y z
N MET A 1 3.08 -12.79 6.40
CA MET A 1 2.52 -12.51 5.07
C MET A 1 3.03 -11.15 4.62
N ALA A 2 3.67 -11.03 3.48
CA ALA A 2 4.10 -9.73 2.97
C ALA A 2 2.84 -8.95 2.54
N ILE A 3 2.67 -7.73 3.07
CA ILE A 3 1.59 -6.86 2.64
C ILE A 3 2.03 -6.27 1.30
N THR A 4 1.24 -6.52 0.29
CA THR A 4 1.47 -5.98 -1.06
C THR A 4 0.36 -5.01 -1.42
N LEU A 5 0.73 -3.92 -2.07
CA LEU A 5 -0.23 -3.00 -2.66
C LEU A 5 -0.99 -3.73 -3.78
N SER A 6 -2.24 -4.11 -3.50
CA SER A 6 -3.05 -4.80 -4.49
C SER A 6 -3.45 -3.86 -5.64
N LYS A 7 -3.57 -4.40 -6.86
CA LYS A 7 -4.05 -3.65 -8.03
C LYS A 7 -5.38 -2.92 -7.74
N ARG A 8 -6.32 -3.59 -7.06
CA ARG A 8 -7.63 -3.03 -6.70
C ARG A 8 -7.50 -1.81 -5.78
N MET A 9 -6.62 -1.88 -4.77
CA MET A 9 -6.39 -0.77 -3.85
C MET A 9 -5.71 0.39 -4.58
N ALA A 10 -4.66 0.12 -5.36
CA ALA A 10 -3.97 1.12 -6.14
C ALA A 10 -4.94 1.84 -7.10
N GLN A 11 -5.81 1.10 -7.81
CA GLN A 11 -6.80 1.69 -8.70
C GLN A 11 -7.77 2.59 -7.95
N LYS A 12 -8.30 2.17 -6.80
CA LYS A 12 -9.18 3.01 -5.98
C LYS A 12 -8.51 4.31 -5.55
N ILE A 13 -7.22 4.27 -5.21
CA ILE A 13 -6.44 5.47 -4.86
C ILE A 13 -6.29 6.38 -6.08
N VAL A 14 -5.93 5.83 -7.22
CA VAL A 14 -5.80 6.54 -8.50
C VAL A 14 -7.09 7.29 -8.82
N ASP A 15 -8.23 6.62 -8.80
CA ASP A 15 -9.53 7.20 -9.10
C ASP A 15 -9.88 8.32 -8.09
N THR A 16 -9.69 8.07 -6.80
CA THR A 16 -9.98 9.05 -5.74
C THR A 16 -9.11 10.31 -5.86
N VAL A 17 -7.81 10.14 -6.13
CA VAL A 17 -6.90 11.29 -6.28
C VAL A 17 -7.22 12.06 -7.55
N LYS A 18 -7.55 11.38 -8.66
CA LYS A 18 -8.00 12.02 -9.90
C LYS A 18 -9.24 12.88 -9.68
N ASP A 19 -10.24 12.36 -8.95
CA ASP A 19 -11.48 13.08 -8.66
C ASP A 19 -11.23 14.40 -7.89
N VAL A 20 -10.19 14.41 -7.04
CA VAL A 20 -9.85 15.58 -6.24
C VAL A 20 -8.98 16.59 -6.99
N CYS A 21 -7.92 16.13 -7.67
CA CYS A 21 -6.93 17.02 -8.26
C CYS A 21 -7.08 17.22 -9.79
N GLY A 22 -7.81 16.34 -10.48
CA GLY A 22 -8.00 16.41 -11.93
C GLY A 22 -6.81 15.93 -12.77
N TYR A 23 -5.67 15.61 -12.16
CA TYR A 23 -4.46 15.16 -12.87
C TYR A 23 -4.42 13.64 -13.08
N ASP A 24 -3.73 13.21 -14.13
CA ASP A 24 -3.53 11.78 -14.39
C ASP A 24 -2.45 11.22 -13.46
N ILE A 25 -2.75 10.06 -12.88
CA ILE A 25 -1.89 9.40 -11.92
C ILE A 25 -1.70 7.92 -12.29
N ASN A 26 -0.51 7.40 -12.05
CA ASN A 26 -0.13 6.01 -12.30
C ASN A 26 0.58 5.41 -11.10
N PHE A 27 0.33 4.13 -10.84
CA PHE A 27 1.17 3.29 -9.99
C PHE A 27 2.00 2.35 -10.85
N ILE A 28 3.30 2.36 -10.65
CA ILE A 28 4.29 1.59 -11.41
C ILE A 28 4.98 0.62 -10.45
N ASN A 29 5.05 -0.66 -10.81
CA ASN A 29 5.73 -1.66 -9.99
C ASN A 29 7.26 -1.55 -10.12
N THR A 30 7.99 -2.36 -9.38
CA THR A 30 9.47 -2.39 -9.40
C THR A 30 10.05 -2.88 -10.74
N ASP A 31 9.25 -3.49 -11.60
CA ASP A 31 9.65 -3.88 -12.96
C ASP A 31 9.43 -2.75 -13.98
N GLY A 32 8.86 -1.62 -13.55
CA GLY A 32 8.54 -0.48 -14.42
C GLY A 32 7.21 -0.60 -15.14
N ILE A 33 6.35 -1.54 -14.74
CA ILE A 33 5.04 -1.75 -15.39
C ILE A 33 3.96 -0.98 -14.63
N ILE A 34 3.16 -0.23 -15.36
CA ILE A 34 1.98 0.45 -14.82
C ILE A 34 0.93 -0.61 -14.46
N PHE A 35 0.55 -0.70 -13.19
CA PHE A 35 -0.45 -1.66 -12.72
C PHE A 35 -1.77 -1.04 -12.26
N ALA A 36 -1.81 0.29 -12.07
CA ALA A 36 -3.02 1.08 -11.89
C ALA A 36 -2.83 2.47 -12.51
N SER A 37 -3.87 3.00 -13.15
CA SER A 37 -3.81 4.25 -13.91
C SER A 37 -5.19 4.88 -14.04
N THR A 38 -5.25 6.23 -14.10
CA THR A 38 -6.44 6.98 -14.53
C THR A 38 -6.79 6.78 -15.99
N ASN A 39 -5.83 6.32 -16.80
CA ASN A 39 -6.01 5.94 -18.18
C ASN A 39 -5.81 4.43 -18.32
N ASP A 40 -6.90 3.69 -18.45
CA ASP A 40 -6.89 2.23 -18.52
C ASP A 40 -6.01 1.68 -19.64
N ASN A 41 -5.87 2.42 -20.75
CA ASN A 41 -5.03 2.00 -21.88
C ASN A 41 -3.54 1.93 -21.50
N ARG A 42 -3.13 2.60 -20.45
CA ARG A 42 -1.74 2.60 -19.97
C ARG A 42 -1.41 1.43 -19.05
N ILE A 43 -2.41 0.73 -18.56
CA ILE A 43 -2.20 -0.42 -17.67
C ILE A 43 -1.51 -1.54 -18.43
N GLY A 44 -0.37 -1.99 -17.93
CA GLY A 44 0.50 -2.98 -18.58
C GLY A 44 1.62 -2.39 -19.44
N GLU A 45 1.62 -1.08 -19.68
CA GLU A 45 2.72 -0.40 -20.38
C GLU A 45 3.96 -0.27 -19.50
N PHE A 46 5.13 -0.25 -20.14
CA PHE A 46 6.39 0.05 -19.48
C PHE A 46 6.57 1.56 -19.34
N HIS A 47 7.01 1.97 -18.14
CA HIS A 47 7.25 3.36 -17.77
C HIS A 47 8.72 3.53 -17.33
N GLU A 48 9.57 4.03 -18.22
CA GLU A 48 11.02 4.12 -18.01
C GLU A 48 11.41 4.86 -16.73
N ILE A 49 10.83 6.05 -16.52
CA ILE A 49 11.14 6.84 -15.31
C ILE A 49 10.59 6.18 -14.04
N GLY A 50 9.44 5.52 -14.10
CA GLY A 50 8.92 4.75 -12.97
C GLY A 50 9.88 3.64 -12.55
N LYS A 51 10.47 2.91 -13.51
CA LYS A 51 11.53 1.93 -13.27
C LYS A 51 12.74 2.59 -12.61
N LYS A 52 13.22 3.69 -13.18
CA LYS A 52 14.38 4.43 -12.66
C LYS A 52 14.16 4.91 -11.22
N VAL A 53 12.96 5.45 -10.90
CA VAL A 53 12.59 5.89 -9.54
C VAL A 53 12.65 4.73 -8.55
N THR A 54 12.20 3.52 -8.94
CA THR A 54 12.26 2.36 -8.06
C THR A 54 13.70 1.87 -7.83
N GLU A 55 14.59 2.06 -8.78
CA GLU A 55 16.02 1.70 -8.68
C GLU A 55 16.84 2.72 -7.89
N THR A 56 16.70 4.01 -8.22
CA THR A 56 17.45 5.10 -7.57
C THR A 56 16.88 5.48 -6.21
N LYS A 57 15.58 5.21 -5.99
CA LYS A 57 14.85 5.60 -4.77
C LYS A 57 14.73 7.12 -4.60
N GLU A 58 14.87 7.86 -5.68
CA GLU A 58 14.84 9.32 -5.72
C GLU A 58 13.60 9.81 -6.47
N ILE A 59 13.16 11.02 -6.15
CA ILE A 59 12.10 11.72 -6.90
C ILE A 59 12.69 12.17 -8.23
N ILE A 60 12.00 11.88 -9.33
CA ILE A 60 12.40 12.31 -10.67
C ILE A 60 11.27 13.14 -11.29
N GLU A 61 11.61 14.36 -11.67
CA GLU A 61 10.74 15.28 -12.38
C GLU A 61 11.05 15.27 -13.87
N VAL A 62 10.01 15.28 -14.69
CA VAL A 62 10.10 15.26 -16.15
C VAL A 62 9.46 16.54 -16.66
N GLU A 63 10.25 17.39 -17.30
CA GLU A 63 9.84 18.71 -17.77
C GLU A 63 9.11 18.68 -19.10
N THR A 64 9.37 17.67 -19.93
CA THR A 64 8.83 17.57 -21.28
C THR A 64 8.28 16.18 -21.58
N ASP A 65 7.15 16.14 -22.28
CA ASP A 65 6.54 14.87 -22.72
C ASP A 65 7.47 14.09 -23.66
N ASN A 66 7.36 12.76 -23.59
CA ASN A 66 8.08 11.82 -24.44
C ASN A 66 9.62 11.92 -24.38
N SER A 67 10.19 12.56 -23.36
CA SER A 67 11.64 12.57 -23.12
C SER A 67 12.19 11.18 -22.78
N PHE A 68 11.32 10.30 -22.28
CA PHE A 68 11.61 8.92 -21.89
C PHE A 68 10.44 8.02 -22.30
N TYR A 69 10.73 6.74 -22.52
CA TYR A 69 9.73 5.80 -22.99
C TYR A 69 8.56 5.66 -22.01
N GLY A 70 7.34 5.81 -22.50
CA GLY A 70 6.11 5.72 -21.73
C GLY A 70 5.92 6.81 -20.67
N THR A 71 6.70 7.89 -20.70
CA THR A 71 6.70 8.94 -19.68
C THR A 71 6.14 10.25 -20.22
N GLN A 72 5.24 10.86 -19.47
CA GLN A 72 4.73 12.20 -19.68
C GLN A 72 5.41 13.19 -18.76
N LYS A 73 5.31 14.50 -19.08
CA LYS A 73 5.70 15.59 -18.16
C LYS A 73 5.02 15.39 -16.82
N GLY A 74 5.78 15.48 -15.72
CA GLY A 74 5.23 15.27 -14.39
C GLY A 74 6.25 14.95 -13.33
N VAL A 75 5.76 14.46 -12.18
CA VAL A 75 6.56 14.06 -11.04
C VAL A 75 6.38 12.57 -10.79
N ASN A 76 7.50 11.88 -10.57
CA ASN A 76 7.53 10.47 -10.22
C ASN A 76 8.24 10.30 -8.87
N ILE A 77 7.57 9.71 -7.89
CA ILE A 77 8.08 9.55 -6.54
C ILE A 77 8.15 8.07 -6.15
N PRO A 78 9.17 7.66 -5.38
CA PRO A 78 9.25 6.30 -4.85
C PRO A 78 8.22 6.11 -3.74
N PHE A 79 7.58 4.96 -3.71
CA PHE A 79 6.68 4.59 -2.62
C PHE A 79 7.29 3.47 -1.79
N PHE A 80 7.57 3.80 -0.52
CA PHE A 80 8.13 2.89 0.47
C PHE A 80 7.05 2.42 1.44
N TYR A 81 7.11 1.14 1.78
CA TYR A 81 6.37 0.57 2.90
C TYR A 81 7.29 -0.33 3.73
N LYS A 82 7.36 -0.11 5.05
CA LYS A 82 8.28 -0.83 5.96
C LYS A 82 9.74 -0.86 5.48
N HIS A 83 10.23 0.29 5.00
CA HIS A 83 11.59 0.49 4.48
C HIS A 83 11.90 -0.20 3.13
N GLU A 84 10.94 -0.91 2.55
CA GLU A 84 11.07 -1.51 1.22
C GLU A 84 10.37 -0.66 0.17
N ILE A 85 10.97 -0.54 -1.02
CA ILE A 85 10.31 0.09 -2.14
C ILE A 85 9.35 -0.91 -2.78
N ILE A 86 8.09 -0.55 -2.90
CA ILE A 86 7.05 -1.42 -3.44
C ILE A 86 6.43 -0.91 -4.74
N ALA A 87 6.59 0.38 -5.03
CA ALA A 87 6.07 1.00 -6.25
C ALA A 87 6.72 2.36 -6.49
N ALA A 88 6.50 2.93 -7.69
CA ALA A 88 6.60 4.35 -7.94
C ALA A 88 5.19 4.91 -8.20
N ILE A 89 4.98 6.18 -7.84
CA ILE A 89 3.76 6.94 -8.13
C ILE A 89 4.14 8.05 -9.09
N GLY A 90 3.55 8.03 -10.30
CA GLY A 90 3.71 9.06 -11.30
C GLY A 90 2.45 9.91 -11.41
N ILE A 91 2.60 11.22 -11.47
CA ILE A 91 1.50 12.16 -11.72
C ILE A 91 1.89 13.09 -12.87
N SER A 92 0.98 13.22 -13.85
CA SER A 92 1.23 14.03 -15.05
C SER A 92 0.80 15.47 -14.82
N GLY A 93 1.62 16.43 -15.29
CA GLY A 93 1.35 17.85 -15.18
C GLY A 93 2.64 18.67 -14.99
N VAL A 94 2.49 19.97 -14.72
CA VAL A 94 3.63 20.84 -14.39
C VAL A 94 4.20 20.41 -13.04
N PRO A 95 5.51 20.08 -12.91
CA PRO A 95 6.07 19.52 -11.69
C PRO A 95 5.75 20.31 -10.42
N ASP A 96 5.86 21.64 -10.45
CA ASP A 96 5.57 22.50 -9.29
C ASP A 96 4.09 22.46 -8.85
N GLU A 97 3.17 22.23 -9.77
CA GLU A 97 1.74 22.13 -9.48
C GLU A 97 1.36 20.75 -8.93
N VAL A 98 1.94 19.67 -9.49
CA VAL A 98 1.50 18.30 -9.22
C VAL A 98 2.26 17.63 -8.09
N ARG A 99 3.42 18.11 -7.69
CA ARG A 99 4.26 17.50 -6.63
C ARG A 99 3.48 17.25 -5.33
N GLN A 100 2.68 18.22 -4.90
CA GLN A 100 1.87 18.10 -3.69
C GLN A 100 0.85 16.94 -3.77
N PHE A 101 0.28 16.69 -4.94
CA PHE A 101 -0.69 15.61 -5.14
C PHE A 101 -0.02 14.23 -5.22
N ALA A 102 1.21 14.16 -5.74
CA ALA A 102 2.01 12.94 -5.68
C ALA A 102 2.32 12.56 -4.22
N LEU A 103 2.73 13.52 -3.40
CA LEU A 103 2.97 13.32 -1.97
C LEU A 103 1.68 12.97 -1.21
N LEU A 104 0.55 13.56 -1.58
CA LEU A 104 -0.76 13.22 -1.01
C LEU A 104 -1.14 11.77 -1.34
N ALA A 105 -1.00 11.36 -2.60
CA ALA A 105 -1.25 9.98 -3.02
C ALA A 105 -0.36 8.98 -2.25
N GLN A 106 0.92 9.30 -2.07
CA GLN A 106 1.85 8.51 -1.26
C GLN A 106 1.35 8.37 0.19
N LYS A 107 0.90 9.47 0.79
CA LYS A 107 0.41 9.46 2.18
C LYS A 107 -0.88 8.65 2.34
N ILE A 108 -1.84 8.84 1.42
CA ILE A 108 -3.10 8.06 1.41
C ILE A 108 -2.79 6.58 1.27
N THR A 109 -1.89 6.20 0.35
CA THR A 109 -1.49 4.81 0.13
C THR A 109 -0.91 4.20 1.40
N SER A 110 -0.04 4.93 2.10
CA SER A 110 0.57 4.47 3.36
C SER A 110 -0.48 4.23 4.45
N LEU A 111 -1.45 5.12 4.58
CA LEU A 111 -2.53 4.99 5.56
C LEU A 111 -3.43 3.79 5.27
N LEU A 112 -3.82 3.58 4.01
CA LEU A 112 -4.67 2.46 3.62
C LEU A 112 -3.97 1.10 3.76
N LEU A 113 -2.66 1.02 3.46
CA LEU A 113 -1.89 -0.21 3.70
C LEU A 113 -1.79 -0.53 5.20
N ARG A 114 -1.59 0.50 6.03
CA ARG A 114 -1.56 0.32 7.49
C ARG A 114 -2.92 -0.15 8.04
N GLU A 115 -4.03 0.42 7.56
CA GLU A 115 -5.37 -0.01 7.93
C GLU A 115 -5.61 -1.48 7.54
N GLN A 116 -5.26 -1.85 6.30
CA GLN A 116 -5.36 -3.23 5.84
C GLN A 116 -4.55 -4.21 6.70
N GLU A 117 -3.37 -3.80 7.17
CA GLU A 117 -2.54 -4.62 8.05
C GLU A 117 -3.24 -4.85 9.41
N ILE A 118 -3.80 -3.80 10.00
CA ILE A 118 -4.53 -3.87 11.26
C ILE A 118 -5.76 -4.78 11.12
N ASP A 119 -6.52 -4.64 10.04
CA ASP A 119 -7.69 -5.48 9.79
C ASP A 119 -7.33 -6.96 9.61
N THR A 120 -6.24 -7.23 8.90
CA THR A 120 -5.74 -8.60 8.70
C THR A 120 -5.34 -9.25 10.03
N LEU A 121 -4.66 -8.51 10.90
CA LEU A 121 -4.29 -8.97 12.24
C LEU A 121 -5.54 -9.23 13.09
N ASN A 122 -6.48 -8.29 13.13
CA ASN A 122 -7.73 -8.41 13.89
C ASN A 122 -8.57 -9.62 13.42
N TYR A 123 -8.64 -9.85 12.12
CA TYR A 123 -9.34 -11.00 11.55
C TYR A 123 -8.69 -12.33 11.96
N GLY A 124 -7.36 -12.38 11.97
CA GLY A 124 -6.61 -13.54 12.46
C GLY A 124 -6.94 -13.87 13.92
N TYR A 125 -6.92 -12.87 14.80
CA TYR A 125 -7.27 -13.05 16.23
C TYR A 125 -8.71 -13.52 16.44
N LYS A 126 -9.66 -12.90 15.73
CA LYS A 126 -11.08 -13.28 15.84
C LYS A 126 -11.33 -14.73 15.40
N ASN A 127 -10.62 -15.21 14.38
CA ASN A 127 -10.70 -16.59 13.96
C ASN A 127 -10.13 -17.56 15.01
N GLN A 128 -9.03 -17.21 15.69
CA GLN A 128 -8.47 -18.00 16.77
C GLN A 128 -9.42 -18.06 17.98
N GLU A 129 -10.01 -16.94 18.37
CA GLU A 129 -11.03 -16.89 19.43
C GLU A 129 -12.22 -17.81 19.11
N ASN A 130 -12.77 -17.70 17.90
CA ASN A 130 -13.89 -18.53 17.46
C ASN A 130 -13.54 -20.03 17.46
N ALA A 131 -12.32 -20.40 17.09
CA ALA A 131 -11.86 -21.79 17.11
C ALA A 131 -11.82 -22.33 18.54
N ILE A 132 -11.29 -21.55 19.51
CA ILE A 132 -11.27 -21.93 20.94
C ILE A 132 -12.69 -22.08 21.48
N VAL A 133 -13.56 -21.09 21.26
CA VAL A 133 -14.96 -21.11 21.70
C VAL A 133 -15.67 -22.34 21.14
N ARG A 134 -15.48 -22.67 19.86
CA ARG A 134 -16.07 -23.86 19.23
C ARG A 134 -15.56 -25.15 19.89
N CYS A 135 -14.26 -25.28 20.15
CA CYS A 135 -13.70 -26.45 20.85
C CYS A 135 -14.31 -26.61 22.25
N LEU A 136 -14.51 -25.52 22.99
CA LEU A 136 -15.14 -25.55 24.31
C LEU A 136 -16.61 -25.97 24.26
N ILE A 137 -17.39 -25.43 23.30
CA ILE A 137 -18.80 -25.80 23.12
C ILE A 137 -18.94 -27.26 22.69
N GLU A 138 -18.09 -27.76 21.81
CA GLU A 138 -18.12 -29.13 21.31
C GLU A 138 -17.47 -30.14 22.28
N ASN A 139 -17.01 -29.67 23.45
CA ASN A 139 -16.30 -30.47 24.45
C ASN A 139 -15.09 -31.24 23.90
N LYS A 140 -14.44 -30.65 22.90
CA LYS A 140 -13.20 -31.17 22.30
C LYS A 140 -11.98 -30.67 23.08
N ALA A 141 -10.96 -31.51 23.22
CA ALA A 141 -9.71 -31.08 23.83
C ALA A 141 -9.07 -29.97 23.01
N VAL A 142 -8.86 -28.80 23.62
CA VAL A 142 -8.08 -27.72 23.05
C VAL A 142 -6.60 -28.08 23.16
N ASN A 143 -5.85 -27.97 22.05
CA ASN A 143 -4.41 -28.15 22.11
C ASN A 143 -3.81 -27.14 23.09
N GLN A 144 -3.12 -27.65 24.12
CA GLN A 144 -2.57 -26.80 25.19
C GLN A 144 -1.52 -25.81 24.68
N ASP A 145 -0.74 -26.19 23.68
CA ASP A 145 0.28 -25.31 23.12
C ASP A 145 -0.36 -24.17 22.32
N PHE A 146 -1.40 -24.48 21.56
CA PHE A 146 -2.22 -23.48 20.88
C PHE A 146 -2.89 -22.51 21.85
N LEU A 147 -3.42 -23.00 22.97
CA LEU A 147 -4.03 -22.16 23.99
C LEU A 147 -3.01 -21.25 24.68
N LYS A 148 -1.81 -21.76 24.98
CA LYS A 148 -0.72 -20.97 25.55
C LYS A 148 -0.27 -19.86 24.62
N GLU A 149 -0.07 -20.15 23.34
CA GLU A 149 0.34 -19.19 22.33
C GLU A 149 -0.72 -18.08 22.16
N PHE A 150 -2.00 -18.46 22.10
CA PHE A 150 -3.11 -17.52 22.03
C PHE A 150 -3.16 -16.59 23.24
N LEU A 151 -3.06 -17.13 24.47
CA LEU A 151 -3.07 -16.32 25.71
C LEU A 151 -1.86 -15.40 25.79
N ALA A 152 -0.67 -15.86 25.44
CA ALA A 152 0.54 -15.04 25.40
C ALA A 152 0.39 -13.85 24.44
N THR A 153 -0.18 -14.10 23.27
CA THR A 153 -0.42 -13.07 22.25
C THR A 153 -1.45 -12.04 22.72
N ARG A 154 -2.53 -12.50 23.39
CA ARG A 154 -3.57 -11.62 23.93
C ARG A 154 -3.06 -10.73 25.07
N ILE A 155 -2.26 -11.29 25.99
CA ILE A 155 -1.66 -10.52 27.08
C ILE A 155 -0.72 -9.43 26.51
N CYS A 156 0.14 -9.78 25.55
CA CYS A 156 1.02 -8.83 24.89
C CYS A 156 0.25 -7.69 24.20
N GLN A 157 -0.89 -8.00 23.58
CA GLN A 157 -1.74 -7.01 22.90
C GLN A 157 -2.44 -6.07 23.90
N LEU A 158 -2.94 -6.60 25.02
CA LEU A 158 -3.52 -5.80 26.09
C LEU A 158 -2.50 -4.86 26.72
N MET A 159 -1.27 -5.32 26.95
CA MET A 159 -0.19 -4.47 27.47
C MET A 159 0.16 -3.33 26.52
N LYS A 160 0.28 -3.59 25.21
CA LYS A 160 0.52 -2.55 24.19
C LYS A 160 -0.59 -1.51 24.12
N ASN A 161 -1.85 -1.93 24.25
CA ASN A 161 -2.98 -1.01 24.24
C ASN A 161 -3.06 -0.15 25.51
N THR A 162 -2.53 -0.64 26.62
CA THR A 162 -2.48 0.10 27.90
C THR A 162 -1.36 1.16 27.91
N GLU A 163 -0.24 0.90 27.23
CA GLU A 163 0.84 1.89 27.06
C GLU A 163 0.48 3.05 26.12
N LEU A 164 -0.54 2.90 25.27
CA LEU A 164 -1.05 3.95 24.38
C LEU A 164 -2.07 4.89 25.06
N LEU A 165 -2.49 4.57 26.30
CA LEU A 165 -3.48 5.35 27.06
C LEU A 165 -2.85 6.16 28.21
N LEU A 166 -1.54 6.12 28.37
CA LEU A 166 -0.74 6.93 29.29
C LEU A 166 0.13 7.94 28.51
#